data_6da2b6c625fb495579a5df61aefc759c
#
_entry.id   6da2b6c625fb495579a5df61aefc759c
#
_cell.length_a   1.000
_cell.length_b   1.000
_cell.length_c   1.000
_cell.angle_alpha   90.00
_cell.angle_beta   90.00
_cell.angle_gamma   90.00
#
_symmetry.space_group_name_H-M   'P 1'
#
loop_
_entity.id
_entity.type
_entity.pdbx_description
1 polymer ?
#
loop_
_entity_poly.entity_id
_entity_poly.type
_entity_poly.pdbx_seq_one_letter_code
_entity_poly.pdbx_strand_id
1 'polypeptide(L)'
;MFGYYLNLAVRSFKRNKALTVLMVLAIALGIGASMTTLTVFHVLSGDPIPEKSDRLFYVQLDPETLQGYRPGEEPETQLTRFDAEALLAQKRGLRQVMTSGGNLVISPDKSGATPELVDARYASGDFFPMFDVPLQFGRGWTAAEDEGKARVAVISKELNEKLFGGADSTGKTLR
;
A
#
# COMPACT_ATOMS: atom_id res chain seq x y z
N MET A 1 33.03 -0.59 46.57
CA MET A 1 32.97 0.76 45.97
C MET A 1 31.69 0.99 45.11
N PHE A 2 31.26 0.05 44.28
CA PHE A 2 30.08 0.22 43.43
C PHE A 2 28.81 0.60 44.20
N GLY A 3 28.48 -0.05 45.31
CA GLY A 3 27.28 0.23 46.12
C GLY A 3 27.26 1.64 46.73
N TYR A 4 28.41 2.23 47.02
CA TYR A 4 28.51 3.60 47.51
C TYR A 4 28.14 4.62 46.42
N TYR A 5 28.65 4.45 45.22
CA TYR A 5 28.33 5.33 44.08
C TYR A 5 26.89 5.22 43.68
N LEU A 6 26.31 3.99 43.70
CA LEU A 6 24.89 3.78 43.40
C LEU A 6 23.99 4.50 44.39
N ASN A 7 24.32 4.44 45.70
CA ASN A 7 23.54 5.14 46.73
C ASN A 7 23.66 6.66 46.60
N LEU A 8 24.82 7.17 46.23
CA LEU A 8 25.03 8.58 45.96
C LEU A 8 24.22 9.06 44.76
N ALA A 9 24.18 8.28 43.71
CA ALA A 9 23.36 8.56 42.49
C ALA A 9 21.87 8.63 42.82
N VAL A 10 21.36 7.65 43.57
CA VAL A 10 19.93 7.62 44.00
C VAL A 10 19.59 8.83 44.89
N ARG A 11 20.50 9.25 45.79
CA ARG A 11 20.30 10.46 46.58
C ARG A 11 20.30 11.73 45.71
N SER A 12 21.15 11.81 44.70
CA SER A 12 21.19 12.95 43.76
C SER A 12 19.87 13.06 42.98
N PHE A 13 19.32 11.96 42.50
CA PHE A 13 18.00 11.92 41.80
C PHE A 13 16.87 12.38 42.72
N LYS A 14 16.87 11.95 43.97
CA LYS A 14 15.85 12.36 44.94
C LYS A 14 15.95 13.86 45.31
N ARG A 15 17.13 14.45 45.26
CA ARG A 15 17.36 15.88 45.58
C ARG A 15 16.89 16.79 44.44
N ASN A 16 17.13 16.37 43.18
CA ASN A 16 16.80 17.17 41.98
C ASN A 16 15.66 16.53 41.17
N LYS A 17 14.52 16.36 41.79
CA LYS A 17 13.35 15.65 41.19
C LYS A 17 12.95 16.22 39.82
N ALA A 18 12.87 17.55 39.72
CA ALA A 18 12.44 18.18 38.46
C ALA A 18 13.40 17.88 37.31
N LEU A 19 14.71 17.97 37.54
CA LEU A 19 15.72 17.66 36.53
C LEU A 19 15.69 16.17 36.14
N THR A 20 15.55 15.30 37.13
CA THR A 20 15.45 13.85 36.89
C THR A 20 14.23 13.50 36.06
N VAL A 21 13.06 14.08 36.37
CA VAL A 21 11.83 13.87 35.59
C VAL A 21 12.03 14.37 34.16
N LEU A 22 12.64 15.55 33.98
CA LEU A 22 12.89 16.09 32.64
C LEU A 22 13.83 15.20 31.82
N MET A 23 14.89 14.68 32.44
CA MET A 23 15.82 13.74 31.77
C MET A 23 15.11 12.44 31.39
N VAL A 24 14.30 11.86 32.27
CA VAL A 24 13.56 10.64 31.98
C VAL A 24 12.55 10.87 30.85
N LEU A 25 11.83 11.99 30.87
CA LEU A 25 10.91 12.35 29.80
C LEU A 25 11.62 12.53 28.46
N ALA A 26 12.77 13.21 28.44
CA ALA A 26 13.54 13.39 27.21
C ALA A 26 14.00 12.06 26.62
N ILE A 27 14.52 11.16 27.47
CA ILE A 27 14.94 9.81 27.03
C ILE A 27 13.73 9.00 26.57
N ALA A 28 12.63 9.03 27.30
CA ALA A 28 11.41 8.29 26.95
C ALA A 28 10.83 8.75 25.61
N LEU A 29 10.81 10.06 25.36
CA LEU A 29 10.38 10.63 24.08
C LEU A 29 11.31 10.21 22.94
N GLY A 30 12.63 10.25 23.15
CA GLY A 30 13.62 9.83 22.15
C GLY A 30 13.48 8.36 21.78
N ILE A 31 13.37 7.49 22.78
CA ILE A 31 13.18 6.05 22.56
C ILE A 31 11.83 5.81 21.90
N GLY A 32 10.74 6.45 22.38
CA GLY A 32 9.40 6.31 21.82
C GLY A 32 9.34 6.70 20.35
N ALA A 33 9.92 7.84 19.98
CA ALA A 33 9.99 8.29 18.60
C ALA A 33 10.78 7.31 17.71
N SER A 34 11.96 6.86 18.18
CA SER A 34 12.80 5.91 17.46
C SER A 34 12.08 4.57 17.24
N MET A 35 11.44 4.02 18.27
CA MET A 35 10.70 2.77 18.18
C MET A 35 9.50 2.87 17.25
N THR A 36 8.77 3.99 17.29
CA THR A 36 7.65 4.24 16.37
C THR A 36 8.15 4.26 14.92
N THR A 37 9.21 4.99 14.64
CA THR A 37 9.79 5.06 13.29
C THR A 37 10.25 3.69 12.81
N LEU A 38 10.97 2.93 13.64
CA LEU A 38 11.42 1.58 13.29
C LEU A 38 10.26 0.62 13.06
N THR A 39 9.20 0.71 13.86
CA THR A 39 8.01 -0.13 13.70
C THR A 39 7.30 0.18 12.39
N VAL A 40 7.08 1.46 12.10
CA VAL A 40 6.48 1.88 10.82
C VAL A 40 7.34 1.42 9.64
N PHE A 41 8.66 1.64 9.72
CA PHE A 41 9.59 1.19 8.68
C PHE A 41 9.52 -0.33 8.49
N HIS A 42 9.53 -1.10 9.58
CA HIS A 42 9.45 -2.56 9.53
C HIS A 42 8.15 -3.06 8.90
N VAL A 43 7.02 -2.44 9.25
CA VAL A 43 5.71 -2.79 8.68
C VAL A 43 5.65 -2.44 7.19
N LEU A 44 6.17 -1.27 6.79
CA LEU A 44 6.15 -0.83 5.39
C LEU A 44 7.19 -1.56 4.51
N SER A 45 8.30 -2.02 5.10
CA SER A 45 9.34 -2.78 4.39
C SER A 45 9.09 -4.28 4.39
N GLY A 46 8.05 -4.74 5.10
CA GLY A 46 7.69 -6.16 5.12
C GLY A 46 7.22 -6.62 3.74
N ASP A 47 7.55 -7.86 3.40
CA ASP A 47 7.03 -8.50 2.20
C ASP A 47 5.54 -8.82 2.40
N PRO A 48 4.63 -8.21 1.62
CA PRO A 48 3.20 -8.42 1.79
C PRO A 48 2.72 -9.81 1.34
N ILE A 49 3.51 -10.52 0.51
CA ILE A 49 3.15 -11.84 -0.03
C ILE A 49 4.38 -12.75 -0.05
N PRO A 50 4.96 -13.10 1.13
CA PRO A 50 6.23 -13.82 1.22
C PRO A 50 6.23 -15.19 0.53
N GLU A 51 5.06 -15.78 0.36
CA GLU A 51 4.89 -17.09 -0.30
C GLU A 51 5.02 -17.03 -1.83
N LYS A 52 4.97 -15.82 -2.41
CA LYS A 52 4.95 -15.61 -3.86
C LYS A 52 5.98 -14.61 -4.35
N SER A 53 6.56 -13.79 -3.49
CA SER A 53 7.43 -12.67 -3.87
C SER A 53 8.66 -13.11 -4.67
N ASP A 54 9.20 -14.29 -4.42
CA ASP A 54 10.28 -14.89 -5.19
C ASP A 54 9.92 -15.23 -6.64
N ARG A 55 8.61 -15.24 -6.97
CA ARG A 55 8.05 -15.54 -8.29
C ARG A 55 7.34 -14.36 -8.93
N LEU A 56 7.31 -13.23 -8.25
CA LEU A 56 6.74 -12.00 -8.76
C LEU A 56 7.84 -11.13 -9.37
N PHE A 57 7.67 -10.79 -10.62
CA PHE A 57 8.61 -9.97 -11.37
C PHE A 57 7.92 -8.69 -11.84
N TYR A 58 8.56 -7.58 -11.59
CA TYR A 58 8.17 -6.30 -12.14
C TYR A 58 8.90 -6.09 -13.46
N VAL A 59 8.16 -5.89 -14.53
CA VAL A 59 8.73 -5.69 -15.86
C VAL A 59 9.01 -4.22 -16.07
N GLN A 60 10.26 -3.89 -16.36
CA GLN A 60 10.72 -2.55 -16.70
C GLN A 60 11.24 -2.56 -18.13
N LEU A 61 11.06 -1.47 -18.84
CA LEU A 61 11.67 -1.19 -20.12
C LEU A 61 12.56 0.04 -19.98
N ASP A 62 13.70 0.02 -20.61
CA ASP A 62 14.54 1.20 -20.75
C ASP A 62 14.26 1.85 -22.11
N PRO A 63 13.39 2.88 -22.16
CA PRO A 63 13.04 3.57 -23.39
C PRO A 63 14.04 4.67 -23.75
N GLU A 64 15.09 4.86 -22.92
CA GLU A 64 16.03 5.93 -23.10
C GLU A 64 16.79 5.81 -24.42
N THR A 65 16.93 6.93 -25.10
CA THR A 65 17.80 7.02 -26.27
C THR A 65 19.26 6.96 -25.84
N LEU A 66 20.17 6.62 -26.77
CA LEU A 66 21.61 6.60 -26.51
C LEU A 66 22.16 7.90 -25.88
N GLN A 67 21.48 9.04 -26.10
CA GLN A 67 21.85 10.35 -25.52
C GLN A 67 21.34 10.53 -24.09
N GLY A 68 20.26 9.85 -23.71
CA GLY A 68 19.70 9.88 -22.32
C GLY A 68 20.23 8.77 -21.44
N TYR A 69 20.75 7.70 -22.02
CA TYR A 69 21.23 6.54 -21.29
C TYR A 69 22.40 6.90 -20.36
N ARG A 70 22.25 6.54 -19.09
CA ARG A 70 23.30 6.65 -18.07
C ARG A 70 23.59 5.28 -17.47
N PRO A 71 24.84 4.79 -17.63
CA PRO A 71 25.22 3.49 -17.09
C PRO A 71 24.98 3.43 -15.57
N GLY A 72 24.22 2.42 -15.11
CA GLY A 72 23.95 2.20 -13.68
C GLY A 72 22.69 2.90 -13.15
N GLU A 73 21.98 3.69 -13.94
CA GLU A 73 20.62 4.12 -13.60
C GLU A 73 19.63 2.98 -13.81
N GLU A 74 18.64 2.91 -12.91
CA GLU A 74 17.52 1.98 -13.09
C GLU A 74 16.57 2.51 -14.17
N PRO A 75 15.99 1.62 -15.00
CA PRO A 75 14.98 1.99 -15.98
C PRO A 75 13.78 2.65 -15.33
N GLU A 76 13.02 3.43 -16.10
CA GLU A 76 11.78 4.02 -15.67
C GLU A 76 10.83 2.97 -15.07
N THR A 77 10.21 3.32 -13.93
CA THR A 77 9.33 2.41 -13.19
C THR A 77 7.97 2.23 -13.82
N GLN A 78 7.61 3.06 -14.80
CA GLN A 78 6.30 3.01 -15.45
C GLN A 78 6.45 2.70 -16.93
N LEU A 79 5.61 1.80 -17.42
CA LEU A 79 5.46 1.52 -18.82
C LEU A 79 4.41 2.45 -19.43
N THR A 80 4.56 2.75 -20.72
CA THR A 80 3.43 3.31 -21.45
C THR A 80 2.31 2.26 -21.54
N ARG A 81 1.07 2.73 -21.68
CA ARG A 81 -0.05 1.81 -21.85
C ARG A 81 0.14 0.89 -23.06
N PHE A 82 0.69 1.42 -24.14
CA PHE A 82 0.95 0.66 -25.36
C PHE A 82 1.94 -0.48 -25.13
N ASP A 83 3.05 -0.21 -24.45
CA ASP A 83 4.06 -1.21 -24.14
C ASP A 83 3.51 -2.28 -23.19
N ALA A 84 2.77 -1.85 -22.15
CA ALA A 84 2.17 -2.76 -21.19
C ALA A 84 1.13 -3.69 -21.86
N GLU A 85 0.27 -3.17 -22.73
CA GLU A 85 -0.67 -3.98 -23.51
C GLU A 85 0.04 -4.94 -24.46
N ALA A 86 1.12 -4.50 -25.12
CA ALA A 86 1.92 -5.35 -26.01
C ALA A 86 2.62 -6.49 -25.26
N LEU A 87 3.16 -6.20 -24.08
CA LEU A 87 3.76 -7.21 -23.20
C LEU A 87 2.72 -8.21 -22.68
N LEU A 88 1.56 -7.70 -22.24
CA LEU A 88 0.46 -8.53 -21.77
C LEU A 88 -0.03 -9.50 -22.86
N ALA A 89 -0.12 -9.03 -24.11
CA ALA A 89 -0.54 -9.83 -25.25
C ALA A 89 0.42 -10.99 -25.57
N GLN A 90 1.68 -10.91 -25.16
CA GLN A 90 2.68 -11.98 -25.40
C GLN A 90 2.44 -13.23 -24.56
N LYS A 91 1.69 -13.14 -23.46
CA LYS A 91 1.35 -14.26 -22.57
C LYS A 91 2.55 -15.14 -22.17
N ARG A 92 3.69 -14.51 -21.84
CA ARG A 92 4.94 -15.23 -21.52
C ARG A 92 5.03 -15.66 -20.05
N GLY A 93 4.29 -14.99 -19.16
CA GLY A 93 4.22 -15.36 -17.74
C GLY A 93 3.13 -16.38 -17.46
N LEU A 94 3.25 -17.10 -16.37
CA LEU A 94 2.20 -17.99 -15.87
C LEU A 94 0.91 -17.19 -15.58
N ARG A 95 1.07 -16.00 -15.00
CA ARG A 95 0.05 -14.95 -14.82
C ARG A 95 0.68 -13.62 -15.17
N GLN A 96 -0.12 -12.73 -15.73
CA GLN A 96 0.37 -11.41 -16.11
C GLN A 96 -0.68 -10.36 -15.78
N VAL A 97 -0.25 -9.31 -15.12
CA VAL A 97 -1.13 -8.23 -14.69
C VAL A 97 -0.57 -6.89 -15.14
N MET A 98 -1.41 -6.10 -15.77
CA MET A 98 -1.19 -4.68 -15.97
C MET A 98 -2.05 -3.92 -14.96
N THR A 99 -1.46 -2.96 -14.28
CA THR A 99 -2.19 -2.06 -13.40
C THR A 99 -1.87 -0.60 -13.71
N SER A 100 -2.86 0.26 -13.55
CA SER A 100 -2.70 1.71 -13.65
C SER A 100 -3.44 2.39 -12.51
N GLY A 101 -2.77 3.29 -11.82
CA GLY A 101 -3.40 4.14 -10.80
C GLY A 101 -4.28 5.21 -11.44
N GLY A 102 -5.28 5.67 -10.70
CA GLY A 102 -6.15 6.76 -11.11
C GLY A 102 -7.07 7.17 -9.98
N ASN A 103 -7.80 8.24 -10.20
CA ASN A 103 -8.77 8.76 -9.25
C ASN A 103 -10.17 8.70 -9.86
N LEU A 104 -11.14 8.31 -9.08
CA LEU A 104 -12.55 8.30 -9.45
C LEU A 104 -13.34 9.23 -8.53
N VAL A 105 -14.30 9.92 -9.10
CA VAL A 105 -15.29 10.64 -8.32
C VAL A 105 -16.51 9.75 -8.13
N ILE A 106 -16.84 9.45 -6.89
CA ILE A 106 -18.00 8.64 -6.55
C ILE A 106 -19.07 9.56 -5.96
N SER A 107 -20.25 9.50 -6.54
CA SER A 107 -21.43 10.19 -6.03
C SER A 107 -22.30 9.17 -5.28
N PRO A 108 -22.48 9.33 -3.95
CA PRO A 108 -23.42 8.51 -3.21
C PRO A 108 -24.86 8.71 -3.73
N ASP A 109 -25.64 7.63 -3.81
CA ASP A 109 -27.03 7.68 -4.31
C ASP A 109 -27.99 8.49 -3.40
N LYS A 110 -27.50 9.00 -2.27
CA LYS A 110 -28.31 9.83 -1.37
C LYS A 110 -28.34 11.26 -1.86
N SER A 111 -29.55 11.75 -2.09
CA SER A 111 -29.79 13.16 -2.45
C SER A 111 -29.12 14.11 -1.42
N GLY A 112 -28.24 14.98 -1.89
CA GLY A 112 -27.50 15.94 -1.06
C GLY A 112 -26.16 15.46 -0.52
N ALA A 113 -25.70 14.26 -0.85
CA ALA A 113 -24.34 13.82 -0.51
C ALA A 113 -23.31 14.43 -1.46
N THR A 114 -22.19 14.89 -0.91
CA THR A 114 -21.10 15.47 -1.68
C THR A 114 -20.34 14.38 -2.44
N PRO A 115 -20.04 14.57 -3.74
CA PRO A 115 -19.17 13.69 -4.47
C PRO A 115 -17.80 13.60 -3.81
N GLU A 116 -17.22 12.42 -3.80
CA GLU A 116 -15.94 12.16 -3.16
C GLU A 116 -14.92 11.63 -4.17
N LEU A 117 -13.72 12.18 -4.10
CA LEU A 117 -12.58 11.69 -4.87
C LEU A 117 -11.97 10.50 -4.12
N VAL A 118 -11.89 9.35 -4.79
CA VAL A 118 -11.29 8.14 -4.25
C VAL A 118 -10.16 7.65 -5.15
N ASP A 119 -9.11 7.14 -4.53
CA ASP A 119 -8.04 6.50 -5.26
C ASP A 119 -8.53 5.18 -5.85
N ALA A 120 -8.21 4.96 -7.11
CA ALA A 120 -8.61 3.79 -7.85
C ALA A 120 -7.41 3.14 -8.55
N ARG A 121 -7.52 1.85 -8.81
CA ARG A 121 -6.56 1.11 -9.62
C ARG A 121 -7.30 0.31 -10.68
N TYR A 122 -6.97 0.58 -11.93
CA TYR A 122 -7.38 -0.26 -13.05
C TYR A 122 -6.44 -1.47 -13.09
N ALA A 123 -6.97 -2.66 -13.20
CA ALA A 123 -6.19 -3.89 -13.23
C ALA A 123 -6.78 -4.88 -14.23
N SER A 124 -5.91 -5.65 -14.89
CA SER A 124 -6.33 -6.75 -15.77
C SER A 124 -6.78 -7.99 -14.98
N GLY A 125 -7.43 -8.93 -15.67
CA GLY A 125 -8.18 -10.04 -15.06
C GLY A 125 -7.41 -10.96 -14.12
N ASP A 126 -6.10 -11.10 -14.31
CA ASP A 126 -5.26 -11.95 -13.45
C ASP A 126 -4.91 -11.33 -12.09
N PHE A 127 -5.35 -10.10 -11.80
CA PHE A 127 -4.99 -9.38 -10.57
C PHE A 127 -5.33 -10.16 -9.30
N PHE A 128 -6.59 -10.60 -9.17
CA PHE A 128 -7.05 -11.28 -7.96
C PHE A 128 -6.35 -12.61 -7.72
N PRO A 129 -6.25 -13.51 -8.73
CA PRO A 129 -5.58 -14.79 -8.53
C PRO A 129 -4.04 -14.69 -8.47
N MET A 130 -3.44 -13.60 -8.97
CA MET A 130 -1.99 -13.38 -8.87
C MET A 130 -1.59 -12.97 -7.45
N PHE A 131 -2.37 -12.09 -6.84
CA PHE A 131 -2.08 -11.52 -5.52
C PHE A 131 -2.89 -12.13 -4.37
N ASP A 132 -3.72 -13.16 -4.63
CA ASP A 132 -4.60 -13.81 -3.65
C ASP A 132 -5.40 -12.80 -2.82
N VAL A 133 -5.96 -11.78 -3.50
CA VAL A 133 -6.68 -10.70 -2.83
C VAL A 133 -7.90 -11.26 -2.10
N PRO A 134 -7.95 -11.15 -0.75
CA PRO A 134 -9.09 -11.64 0.01
C PRO A 134 -10.32 -10.77 -0.24
N LEU A 135 -11.41 -11.39 -0.65
CA LEU A 135 -12.69 -10.71 -0.86
C LEU A 135 -13.67 -11.11 0.25
N GLN A 136 -14.27 -10.12 0.90
CA GLN A 136 -15.26 -10.36 1.95
C GLN A 136 -16.61 -10.76 1.35
N PHE A 137 -16.99 -10.13 0.25
CA PHE A 137 -18.24 -10.37 -0.47
C PHE A 137 -17.94 -10.43 -1.97
N GLY A 138 -18.76 -11.20 -2.71
CA GLY A 138 -18.67 -11.28 -4.15
C GLY A 138 -17.43 -12.00 -4.67
N ARG A 139 -16.96 -11.59 -5.82
CA ARG A 139 -15.79 -12.14 -6.53
C ARG A 139 -15.06 -11.07 -7.33
N GLY A 140 -13.83 -11.34 -7.72
CA GLY A 140 -13.13 -10.57 -8.74
C GLY A 140 -13.77 -10.78 -10.14
N TRP A 141 -13.41 -9.92 -11.07
CA TRP A 141 -13.84 -10.08 -12.47
C TRP A 141 -13.07 -11.20 -13.17
N THR A 142 -13.69 -11.75 -14.18
CA THR A 142 -13.11 -12.81 -15.02
C THR A 142 -12.36 -12.24 -16.21
N ALA A 143 -11.54 -13.06 -16.87
CA ALA A 143 -10.89 -12.68 -18.11
C ALA A 143 -11.88 -12.23 -19.22
N ALA A 144 -13.03 -12.88 -19.32
CA ALA A 144 -14.06 -12.50 -20.28
C ALA A 144 -14.69 -11.14 -19.97
N GLU A 145 -14.88 -10.82 -18.68
CA GLU A 145 -15.35 -9.50 -18.24
C GLU A 145 -14.31 -8.41 -18.49
N ASP A 146 -13.01 -8.74 -18.36
CA ASP A 146 -11.91 -7.84 -18.67
C ASP A 146 -11.83 -7.58 -20.19
N GLU A 147 -11.79 -8.62 -20.99
CA GLU A 147 -11.79 -8.51 -22.47
C GLU A 147 -13.03 -7.76 -22.97
N GLY A 148 -14.20 -8.03 -22.39
CA GLY A 148 -15.47 -7.37 -22.69
C GLY A 148 -15.58 -5.94 -22.14
N LYS A 149 -14.57 -5.43 -21.41
CA LYS A 149 -14.57 -4.12 -20.76
C LYS A 149 -15.81 -3.91 -19.89
N ALA A 150 -16.19 -4.93 -19.14
CA ALA A 150 -17.34 -4.88 -18.23
C ALA A 150 -17.14 -3.76 -17.19
N ARG A 151 -18.21 -3.02 -16.92
CA ARG A 151 -18.19 -1.96 -15.90
C ARG A 151 -18.40 -2.56 -14.51
N VAL A 152 -17.37 -3.17 -13.98
CA VAL A 152 -17.34 -3.80 -12.65
C VAL A 152 -16.25 -3.17 -11.81
N ALA A 153 -16.48 -3.12 -10.49
CA ALA A 153 -15.51 -2.62 -9.54
C ALA A 153 -15.50 -3.48 -8.28
N VAL A 154 -14.36 -3.61 -7.67
CA VAL A 154 -14.20 -4.11 -6.30
C VAL A 154 -13.80 -2.92 -5.44
N ILE A 155 -14.47 -2.75 -4.33
CA ILE A 155 -14.27 -1.62 -3.42
C ILE A 155 -13.59 -2.08 -2.13
N SER A 156 -12.87 -1.19 -1.47
CA SER A 156 -12.27 -1.47 -0.17
C SER A 156 -13.35 -1.64 0.92
N LYS A 157 -12.97 -2.30 2.01
CA LYS A 157 -13.86 -2.44 3.17
C LYS A 157 -14.31 -1.08 3.71
N GLU A 158 -13.40 -0.13 3.81
CA GLU A 158 -13.66 1.22 4.30
C GLU A 158 -14.67 1.95 3.42
N LEU A 159 -14.50 1.84 2.10
CA LEU A 159 -15.44 2.44 1.15
C LEU A 159 -16.80 1.75 1.22
N ASN A 160 -16.85 0.43 1.40
CA ASN A 160 -18.08 -0.31 1.59
C ASN A 160 -18.80 0.09 2.89
N GLU A 161 -18.07 0.26 3.98
CA GLU A 161 -18.63 0.75 5.24
C GLU A 161 -19.25 2.14 5.08
N LYS A 162 -18.55 3.02 4.38
CA LYS A 162 -18.98 4.40 4.15
C LYS A 162 -20.22 4.51 3.27
N LEU A 163 -20.24 3.79 2.15
CA LEU A 163 -21.32 3.89 1.16
C LEU A 163 -22.53 2.99 1.49
N PHE A 164 -22.29 1.81 2.03
CA PHE A 164 -23.30 0.76 2.20
C PHE A 164 -23.46 0.28 3.66
N GLY A 165 -22.75 0.92 4.61
CA GLY A 165 -22.82 0.56 6.03
C GLY A 165 -22.23 -0.81 6.36
N GLY A 166 -21.28 -1.31 5.54
CA GLY A 166 -20.61 -2.59 5.76
C GLY A 166 -21.41 -3.83 5.34
N ALA A 167 -22.64 -3.65 4.85
CA ALA A 167 -23.45 -4.77 4.34
C ALA A 167 -22.93 -5.28 2.99
N ASP A 168 -23.39 -6.46 2.56
CA ASP A 168 -23.09 -6.98 1.23
C ASP A 168 -23.58 -6.00 0.14
N SER A 169 -22.65 -5.48 -0.62
CA SER A 169 -22.87 -4.53 -1.71
C SER A 169 -22.74 -5.17 -3.10
N THR A 170 -22.62 -6.48 -3.16
CA THR A 170 -22.52 -7.20 -4.44
C THR A 170 -23.72 -6.90 -5.34
N GLY A 171 -23.46 -6.54 -6.59
CA GLY A 171 -24.49 -6.19 -7.57
C GLY A 171 -25.08 -4.78 -7.43
N LYS A 172 -24.67 -3.98 -6.45
CA LYS A 172 -25.06 -2.58 -6.37
C LYS A 172 -24.25 -1.73 -7.35
N THR A 173 -24.82 -0.61 -7.76
CA THR A 173 -24.20 0.32 -8.70
C THR A 173 -23.54 1.49 -7.96
N LEU A 174 -22.36 1.86 -8.40
CA LEU A 174 -21.68 3.11 -8.01
C LEU A 174 -21.87 4.15 -9.13
N ARG A 175 -22.09 5.38 -8.77
CA ARG A 175 -22.22 6.50 -9.69
C ARG A 175 -21.16 7.55 -9.43
#